data_27cb34f50388bb6e153c635af341a999
#
_entry.id   27cb34f50388bb6e153c635af341a999
#
_cell.length_a   1.000
_cell.length_b   1.000
_cell.length_c   1.000
_cell.angle_alpha   90.00
_cell.angle_beta   90.00
_cell.angle_gamma   90.00
#
_symmetry.space_group_name_H-M   'P 1'
#
loop_
_entity.id
_entity.type
_entity.pdbx_description
1 polymer ?
#
loop_
_entity_poly.entity_id
_entity_poly.type
_entity_poly.pdbx_seq_one_letter_code
_entity_poly.pdbx_strand_id
1 'polypeptide(L)'
;GVLGGDGDGFCYTRDGWNLNCLPTAKGSLLQHLGAPIQGVMIPWLYIGMVFSAFCWHNEDHYLYSINYHHAGAPKRWYGVPGVDAVRFEAVAKELFPELFQAHPDLLLQLVTMAHPARLAARGVRVSAATQREGEFVLTFPQAYHAGFNQGTNCAEAVNFAPPDWLPWGNAAQERYRLHRRTPVFSHAALVLALARLVCERGGG
;
A
#
# COMPACT_ATOMS: atom_id res chain seq x y z
N GLY A 1 2.64 24.55 18.17
CA GLY A 1 2.41 24.43 19.60
C GLY A 1 2.94 23.08 20.07
N VAL A 2 3.94 23.11 20.95
CA VAL A 2 4.50 21.93 21.62
C VAL A 2 3.43 21.38 22.56
N LEU A 3 2.84 20.24 22.29
CA LEU A 3 2.07 19.49 23.26
C LEU A 3 3.05 18.64 24.06
N GLY A 4 3.64 19.23 25.06
CA GLY A 4 4.35 18.57 26.16
C GLY A 4 3.29 18.04 27.13
N GLY A 5 3.14 16.74 27.23
CA GLY A 5 2.41 16.05 28.29
C GLY A 5 3.36 15.05 28.92
N ASP A 6 4.02 15.46 29.97
CA ASP A 6 4.78 14.58 30.86
C ASP A 6 3.77 13.75 31.68
N GLY A 7 3.64 12.47 31.37
CA GLY A 7 2.78 11.60 32.19
C GLY A 7 3.10 10.11 32.07
N ASP A 8 3.35 9.56 30.89
CA ASP A 8 3.43 8.09 30.73
C ASP A 8 4.59 7.59 29.86
N GLY A 9 5.66 8.38 29.66
CA GLY A 9 6.75 7.97 28.79
C GLY A 9 6.37 7.84 27.31
N PHE A 10 5.13 8.18 26.92
CA PHE A 10 4.67 8.17 25.54
C PHE A 10 5.30 9.33 24.76
N CYS A 11 6.06 9.00 23.73
CA CYS A 11 6.66 9.98 22.84
C CYS A 11 6.18 9.73 21.41
N TYR A 12 5.24 10.54 20.94
CA TYR A 12 4.65 10.42 19.60
C TYR A 12 5.73 10.39 18.50
N THR A 13 6.83 11.11 18.65
CA THR A 13 7.91 11.15 17.66
C THR A 13 8.65 9.82 17.51
N ARG A 14 8.48 8.87 18.43
CA ARG A 14 9.11 7.54 18.43
C ARG A 14 8.11 6.40 18.42
N ASP A 15 6.83 6.71 18.46
CA ASP A 15 5.76 5.71 18.49
C ASP A 15 5.69 4.97 17.14
N GLY A 16 5.45 3.67 17.20
CA GLY A 16 5.33 2.82 16.02
C GLY A 16 4.12 3.14 15.14
N TRP A 17 3.10 3.81 15.67
CA TRP A 17 1.94 4.30 14.91
C TRP A 17 2.18 5.66 14.26
N ASN A 18 3.30 6.31 14.55
CA ASN A 18 3.73 7.46 13.75
C ASN A 18 4.21 6.96 12.39
N LEU A 19 3.53 7.39 11.32
CA LEU A 19 3.79 6.91 9.96
C LEU A 19 5.23 7.24 9.48
N ASN A 20 5.87 8.22 10.06
CA ASN A 20 7.29 8.51 9.83
C ASN A 20 8.23 7.46 10.46
N CYS A 21 7.79 6.77 11.50
CA CYS A 21 8.58 5.75 12.20
C CYS A 21 8.28 4.33 11.68
N LEU A 22 7.03 4.07 11.30
CA LEU A 22 6.52 2.74 11.00
C LEU A 22 7.34 1.98 9.93
N PRO A 23 7.77 2.57 8.80
CA PRO A 23 8.54 1.85 7.78
C PRO A 23 9.85 1.28 8.29
N THR A 24 10.46 1.94 9.27
CA THR A 24 11.75 1.55 9.88
C THR A 24 11.61 1.03 11.29
N ALA A 25 10.39 0.85 11.79
CA ALA A 25 10.12 0.29 13.11
C ALA A 25 10.66 -1.14 13.24
N LYS A 26 10.95 -1.54 14.49
CA LYS A 26 11.35 -2.93 14.78
C LYS A 26 10.30 -3.90 14.26
N GLY A 27 10.71 -4.77 13.34
CA GLY A 27 9.82 -5.73 12.67
C GLY A 27 9.45 -5.37 11.23
N SER A 28 9.65 -4.13 10.78
CA SER A 28 9.54 -3.81 9.36
C SER A 28 10.86 -4.11 8.62
N LEU A 29 10.81 -4.92 7.59
CA LEU A 29 11.99 -5.29 6.79
C LEU A 29 12.55 -4.11 6.01
N LEU A 30 11.76 -3.07 5.77
CA LEU A 30 12.21 -1.88 5.03
C LEU A 30 13.32 -1.10 5.77
N GLN A 31 13.47 -1.27 7.09
CA GLN A 31 14.59 -0.71 7.85
C GLN A 31 15.97 -1.15 7.33
N HIS A 32 16.03 -2.26 6.56
CA HIS A 32 17.26 -2.81 6.01
C HIS A 32 17.54 -2.37 4.57
N LEU A 33 16.74 -1.47 4.02
CA LEU A 33 17.05 -0.78 2.77
C LEU A 33 18.13 0.27 2.99
N GLY A 34 19.03 0.43 2.02
CA GLY A 34 20.20 1.32 2.15
C GLY A 34 19.86 2.82 2.15
N ALA A 35 18.67 3.21 1.71
CA ALA A 35 18.21 4.60 1.69
C ALA A 35 16.68 4.67 1.79
N PRO A 36 16.13 5.72 2.41
CA PRO A 36 14.69 5.93 2.45
C PRO A 36 14.13 6.25 1.06
N ILE A 37 12.93 5.74 0.77
CA ILE A 37 12.26 5.89 -0.51
C ILE A 37 11.03 6.75 -0.34
N GLN A 38 10.94 7.84 -1.11
CA GLN A 38 9.80 8.76 -1.09
C GLN A 38 8.49 8.04 -1.47
N GLY A 39 7.43 8.27 -0.71
CA GLY A 39 6.12 7.66 -0.93
C GLY A 39 6.00 6.20 -0.50
N VAL A 40 7.12 5.52 -0.21
CA VAL A 40 7.16 4.14 0.32
C VAL A 40 7.55 4.15 1.79
N MET A 41 8.71 4.73 2.13
CA MET A 41 9.23 4.81 3.51
C MET A 41 9.06 6.20 4.12
N ILE A 42 8.91 7.21 3.29
CA ILE A 42 8.61 8.58 3.72
C ILE A 42 7.14 8.86 3.37
N PRO A 43 6.30 9.13 4.37
CA PRO A 43 4.87 9.30 4.13
C PRO A 43 4.58 10.48 3.21
N TRP A 44 3.55 10.32 2.39
CA TRP A 44 2.96 11.41 1.63
C TRP A 44 1.69 11.91 2.31
N LEU A 45 1.53 13.23 2.27
CA LEU A 45 0.31 13.91 2.68
C LEU A 45 -0.63 14.04 1.47
N TYR A 46 -1.89 13.66 1.66
CA TYR A 46 -2.92 13.67 0.64
C TYR A 46 -4.01 14.67 1.02
N ILE A 47 -4.12 15.75 0.27
CA ILE A 47 -5.20 16.72 0.41
C ILE A 47 -6.28 16.34 -0.61
N GLY A 48 -7.44 15.96 -0.09
CA GLY A 48 -8.59 15.56 -0.90
C GLY A 48 -9.61 16.66 -1.09
N MET A 49 -10.39 16.54 -2.15
CA MET A 49 -11.61 17.32 -2.40
C MET A 49 -12.73 16.37 -2.80
N VAL A 50 -13.96 16.88 -2.86
CA VAL A 50 -15.13 16.07 -3.24
C VAL A 50 -14.88 15.34 -4.56
N PHE A 51 -15.12 14.03 -4.58
CA PHE A 51 -14.92 13.12 -5.71
C PHE A 51 -13.48 12.98 -6.24
N SER A 52 -12.47 13.63 -5.65
CA SER A 52 -11.10 13.26 -5.97
C SER A 52 -10.88 11.78 -5.59
N ALA A 53 -10.35 11.00 -6.53
CA ALA A 53 -10.35 9.54 -6.47
C ALA A 53 -8.93 8.98 -6.54
N PHE A 54 -8.74 7.78 -5.96
CA PHE A 54 -7.62 6.91 -6.24
C PHE A 54 -8.14 5.66 -6.95
N CYS A 55 -7.51 5.35 -8.08
CA CYS A 55 -7.92 4.26 -8.96
C CYS A 55 -7.55 2.90 -8.41
N TRP A 56 -8.10 1.82 -8.98
CA TRP A 56 -7.77 0.46 -8.60
C TRP A 56 -6.29 0.17 -8.77
N HIS A 57 -5.62 -0.14 -7.67
CA HIS A 57 -4.22 -0.50 -7.61
C HIS A 57 -3.94 -1.43 -6.43
N ASN A 58 -2.83 -2.10 -6.48
CA ASN A 58 -2.16 -2.68 -5.34
C ASN A 58 -0.80 -1.99 -5.17
N GLU A 59 -0.24 -2.10 -3.98
CA GLU A 59 0.99 -1.41 -3.61
C GLU A 59 2.21 -1.91 -4.38
N ASP A 60 3.20 -1.03 -4.58
CA ASP A 60 4.50 -1.43 -5.10
C ASP A 60 5.10 -2.55 -4.25
N HIS A 61 5.75 -3.51 -4.92
CA HIS A 61 6.29 -4.72 -4.30
C HIS A 61 5.27 -5.53 -3.49
N TYR A 62 3.96 -5.33 -3.70
CA TYR A 62 2.91 -5.89 -2.85
C TYR A 62 3.12 -5.60 -1.37
N LEU A 63 3.67 -4.44 -1.03
CA LEU A 63 3.83 -3.99 0.33
C LEU A 63 2.50 -3.86 1.06
N TYR A 64 2.54 -3.93 2.37
CA TYR A 64 1.46 -3.39 3.19
C TYR A 64 1.44 -1.88 3.07
N SER A 65 0.28 -1.26 3.17
CA SER A 65 0.16 0.18 3.38
C SER A 65 -0.74 0.52 4.54
N ILE A 66 -0.51 1.68 5.10
CA ILE A 66 -1.36 2.27 6.13
C ILE A 66 -1.69 3.70 5.75
N ASN A 67 -2.96 4.05 5.87
CA ASN A 67 -3.47 5.40 5.63
C ASN A 67 -4.13 5.91 6.92
N TYR A 68 -3.74 7.09 7.39
CA TYR A 68 -4.35 7.78 8.52
C TYR A 68 -5.12 9.00 8.05
N HIS A 69 -6.35 9.15 8.51
CA HIS A 69 -7.20 10.28 8.19
C HIS A 69 -7.07 11.34 9.29
N HIS A 70 -6.36 12.42 8.99
CA HIS A 70 -6.08 13.48 9.96
C HIS A 70 -7.29 14.34 10.26
N ALA A 71 -8.02 14.76 9.20
CA ALA A 71 -9.14 15.69 9.37
C ALA A 71 -10.04 15.75 8.13
N GLY A 72 -11.26 16.18 8.33
CA GLY A 72 -12.17 16.58 7.27
C GLY A 72 -13.16 15.49 6.84
N ALA A 73 -13.69 15.63 5.62
CA ALA A 73 -14.73 14.75 5.10
C ALA A 73 -14.25 13.31 4.92
N PRO A 74 -15.13 12.31 5.10
CA PRO A 74 -14.74 10.91 5.02
C PRO A 74 -14.17 10.51 3.66
N LYS A 75 -13.37 9.44 3.66
CA LYS A 75 -12.84 8.77 2.47
C LYS A 75 -13.57 7.43 2.29
N ARG A 76 -14.16 7.24 1.11
CA ARG A 76 -14.78 5.96 0.74
C ARG A 76 -13.76 5.04 0.12
N TRP A 77 -13.66 3.81 0.64
CA TRP A 77 -12.78 2.77 0.19
C TRP A 77 -13.55 1.60 -0.40
N TYR A 78 -12.98 0.97 -1.41
CA TYR A 78 -13.36 -0.33 -1.94
C TYR A 78 -12.12 -1.22 -1.96
N GLY A 79 -12.26 -2.47 -1.54
CA GLY A 79 -11.14 -3.41 -1.46
C GLY A 79 -11.50 -4.77 -2.03
N VAL A 80 -10.54 -5.39 -2.70
CA VAL A 80 -10.58 -6.76 -3.20
C VAL A 80 -9.47 -7.54 -2.50
N PRO A 81 -9.77 -8.65 -1.80
CA PRO A 81 -8.75 -9.41 -1.09
C PRO A 81 -7.68 -9.94 -2.06
N GLY A 82 -6.42 -10.05 -1.60
CA GLY A 82 -5.30 -10.49 -2.43
C GLY A 82 -5.53 -11.85 -3.11
N VAL A 83 -6.25 -12.77 -2.47
CA VAL A 83 -6.59 -14.08 -3.05
C VAL A 83 -7.51 -13.98 -4.27
N ASP A 84 -8.23 -12.88 -4.45
CA ASP A 84 -9.07 -12.60 -5.62
C ASP A 84 -8.36 -11.71 -6.67
N ALA A 85 -7.10 -11.35 -6.47
CA ALA A 85 -6.39 -10.45 -7.37
C ALA A 85 -6.36 -10.96 -8.82
N VAL A 86 -6.09 -12.24 -9.02
CA VAL A 86 -6.08 -12.87 -10.36
C VAL A 86 -7.46 -12.77 -11.02
N ARG A 87 -8.52 -13.01 -10.25
CA ARG A 87 -9.90 -12.89 -10.75
C ARG A 87 -10.25 -11.45 -11.08
N PHE A 88 -9.87 -10.51 -10.21
CA PHE A 88 -10.03 -9.08 -10.46
C PHE A 88 -9.34 -8.67 -11.77
N GLU A 89 -8.10 -9.09 -12.00
CA GLU A 89 -7.33 -8.78 -13.21
C GLU A 89 -7.97 -9.35 -14.48
N ALA A 90 -8.48 -10.58 -14.41
CA ALA A 90 -9.22 -11.20 -15.51
C ALA A 90 -10.49 -10.40 -15.84
N VAL A 91 -11.30 -10.08 -14.83
CA VAL A 91 -12.52 -9.28 -15.00
C VAL A 91 -12.22 -7.86 -15.48
N ALA A 92 -11.14 -7.24 -15.02
CA ALA A 92 -10.72 -5.92 -15.50
C ALA A 92 -10.39 -5.96 -17.02
N LYS A 93 -9.70 -7.00 -17.49
CA LYS A 93 -9.43 -7.21 -18.93
C LYS A 93 -10.70 -7.40 -19.74
N GLU A 94 -11.70 -8.12 -19.22
CA GLU A 94 -13.02 -8.27 -19.87
C GLU A 94 -13.78 -6.95 -19.93
N LEU A 95 -13.66 -6.10 -18.91
CA LEU A 95 -14.36 -4.82 -18.83
C LEU A 95 -13.73 -3.74 -19.73
N PHE A 96 -12.44 -3.81 -19.98
CA PHE A 96 -11.66 -2.79 -20.69
C PHE A 96 -10.71 -3.38 -21.75
N PRO A 97 -11.20 -4.26 -22.68
CA PRO A 97 -10.33 -5.01 -23.58
C PRO A 97 -9.44 -4.11 -24.45
N GLU A 98 -9.98 -3.02 -24.96
CA GLU A 98 -9.24 -2.08 -25.82
C GLU A 98 -8.09 -1.37 -25.05
N LEU A 99 -8.34 -1.01 -23.78
CA LEU A 99 -7.31 -0.39 -22.96
C LEU A 99 -6.18 -1.37 -22.64
N PHE A 100 -6.49 -2.64 -22.34
CA PHE A 100 -5.47 -3.64 -22.10
C PHE A 100 -4.72 -4.07 -23.36
N GLN A 101 -5.36 -3.99 -24.53
CA GLN A 101 -4.69 -4.21 -25.81
C GLN A 101 -3.65 -3.11 -26.08
N ALA A 102 -4.01 -1.86 -25.80
CA ALA A 102 -3.09 -0.72 -25.95
C ALA A 102 -2.02 -0.66 -24.84
N HIS A 103 -2.38 -1.04 -23.61
CA HIS A 103 -1.56 -0.95 -22.42
C HIS A 103 -1.64 -2.25 -21.60
N PRO A 104 -0.84 -3.27 -21.91
CA PRO A 104 -0.85 -4.55 -21.19
C PRO A 104 -0.56 -4.44 -19.69
N ASP A 105 0.12 -3.37 -19.27
CA ASP A 105 0.45 -3.03 -17.89
C ASP A 105 -0.54 -2.04 -17.23
N LEU A 106 -1.73 -1.87 -17.79
CA LEU A 106 -2.73 -0.86 -17.39
C LEU A 106 -2.96 -0.78 -15.87
N LEU A 107 -3.04 -1.91 -15.19
CA LEU A 107 -3.25 -1.95 -13.73
C LEU A 107 -2.03 -1.48 -12.92
N LEU A 108 -0.86 -1.36 -13.53
CA LEU A 108 0.33 -0.78 -12.91
C LEU A 108 0.44 0.74 -13.14
N GLN A 109 -0.45 1.33 -13.97
CA GLN A 109 -0.45 2.75 -14.30
C GLN A 109 -1.34 3.60 -13.39
N LEU A 110 -2.07 2.97 -12.43
CA LEU A 110 -2.95 3.65 -11.43
C LEU A 110 -4.07 4.50 -12.05
N VAL A 111 -4.57 4.14 -13.23
CA VAL A 111 -5.55 4.93 -13.99
C VAL A 111 -6.88 4.21 -14.22
N THR A 112 -7.01 2.97 -13.72
CA THR A 112 -8.22 2.16 -13.98
C THR A 112 -9.26 2.37 -12.89
N MET A 113 -10.48 2.74 -13.29
CA MET A 113 -11.61 2.89 -12.40
C MET A 113 -12.78 2.04 -12.92
N ALA A 114 -13.04 0.91 -12.27
CA ALA A 114 -14.19 0.05 -12.52
C ALA A 114 -15.21 0.21 -11.38
N HIS A 115 -16.48 0.37 -11.73
CA HIS A 115 -17.52 0.45 -10.71
C HIS A 115 -17.59 -0.86 -9.90
N PRO A 116 -17.58 -0.82 -8.56
CA PRO A 116 -17.55 -2.01 -7.72
C PRO A 116 -18.63 -3.04 -8.03
N ALA A 117 -19.86 -2.60 -8.33
CA ALA A 117 -20.96 -3.50 -8.69
C ALA A 117 -20.72 -4.27 -10.00
N ARG A 118 -19.97 -3.71 -10.96
CA ARG A 118 -19.60 -4.41 -12.21
C ARG A 118 -18.61 -5.54 -11.94
N LEU A 119 -17.71 -5.35 -10.99
CA LEU A 119 -16.78 -6.37 -10.51
C LEU A 119 -17.52 -7.47 -9.74
N ALA A 120 -18.37 -7.07 -8.79
CA ALA A 120 -19.15 -8.00 -7.98
C ALA A 120 -20.09 -8.87 -8.83
N ALA A 121 -20.76 -8.30 -9.84
CA ALA A 121 -21.61 -9.04 -10.78
C ALA A 121 -20.86 -10.12 -11.57
N ARG A 122 -19.52 -10.05 -11.62
CA ARG A 122 -18.63 -11.06 -12.25
C ARG A 122 -17.92 -11.94 -11.23
N GLY A 123 -18.41 -11.90 -9.97
CA GLY A 123 -17.97 -12.78 -8.89
C GLY A 123 -16.63 -12.38 -8.26
N VAL A 124 -16.18 -11.13 -8.42
CA VAL A 124 -15.09 -10.57 -7.62
C VAL A 124 -15.64 -10.14 -6.27
N ARG A 125 -15.03 -10.58 -5.17
CA ARG A 125 -15.42 -10.12 -3.85
C ARG A 125 -14.95 -8.69 -3.64
N VAL A 126 -15.89 -7.76 -3.49
CA VAL A 126 -15.60 -6.36 -3.22
C VAL A 126 -16.17 -5.97 -1.88
N SER A 127 -15.30 -5.55 -0.97
CA SER A 127 -15.68 -4.96 0.32
C SER A 127 -15.66 -3.43 0.22
N ALA A 128 -16.37 -2.77 1.12
CA ALA A 128 -16.41 -1.31 1.17
C ALA A 128 -16.32 -0.82 2.62
N ALA A 129 -15.56 0.25 2.82
CA ALA A 129 -15.40 0.92 4.11
C ALA A 129 -15.48 2.43 3.94
N THR A 130 -15.85 3.12 5.00
CA THR A 130 -15.80 4.59 5.07
C THR A 130 -14.86 4.95 6.20
N GLN A 131 -13.74 5.55 5.86
CA GLN A 131 -12.73 6.04 6.80
C GLN A 131 -13.08 7.47 7.23
N ARG A 132 -13.08 7.70 8.52
CA ARG A 132 -13.32 8.99 9.15
C ARG A 132 -12.07 9.53 9.83
N GLU A 133 -12.14 10.76 10.26
CA GLU A 133 -11.09 11.40 11.07
C GLU A 133 -10.69 10.53 12.27
N GLY A 134 -9.38 10.40 12.50
CA GLY A 134 -8.81 9.56 13.55
C GLY A 134 -8.71 8.07 13.22
N GLU A 135 -9.19 7.63 12.06
CA GLU A 135 -9.19 6.22 11.67
C GLU A 135 -8.01 5.87 10.77
N PHE A 136 -7.53 4.63 10.94
CA PHE A 136 -6.56 4.01 10.05
C PHE A 136 -7.24 3.05 9.08
N VAL A 137 -6.72 2.97 7.85
CA VAL A 137 -7.01 1.90 6.91
C VAL A 137 -5.70 1.21 6.56
N LEU A 138 -5.66 -0.13 6.70
CA LEU A 138 -4.54 -0.95 6.29
C LEU A 138 -4.90 -1.70 5.01
N THR A 139 -3.97 -1.76 4.07
CA THR A 139 -4.07 -2.62 2.89
C THR A 139 -3.03 -3.73 2.96
N PHE A 140 -3.44 -4.92 2.55
CA PHE A 140 -2.64 -6.14 2.63
C PHE A 140 -1.96 -6.44 1.30
N PRO A 141 -0.90 -7.28 1.30
CA PRO A 141 -0.21 -7.68 0.08
C PRO A 141 -1.16 -8.12 -1.02
N GLN A 142 -0.90 -7.64 -2.24
CA GLN A 142 -1.65 -7.96 -3.46
C GLN A 142 -3.12 -7.50 -3.48
N ALA A 143 -3.66 -6.99 -2.36
CA ALA A 143 -5.04 -6.52 -2.29
C ALA A 143 -5.26 -5.28 -3.18
N TYR A 144 -6.16 -5.39 -4.15
CA TYR A 144 -6.56 -4.23 -4.94
C TYR A 144 -7.48 -3.31 -4.14
N HIS A 145 -7.24 -2.03 -4.22
CA HIS A 145 -8.10 -1.04 -3.56
C HIS A 145 -8.26 0.21 -4.42
N ALA A 146 -9.39 0.89 -4.24
CA ALA A 146 -9.77 2.12 -4.89
C ALA A 146 -10.71 2.91 -4.00
N GLY A 147 -10.94 4.17 -4.31
CA GLY A 147 -11.89 4.96 -3.55
C GLY A 147 -11.95 6.43 -3.97
N PHE A 148 -12.67 7.21 -3.18
CA PHE A 148 -12.83 8.64 -3.41
C PHE A 148 -13.07 9.40 -2.12
N ASN A 149 -12.80 10.69 -2.14
CA ASN A 149 -13.06 11.60 -1.04
C ASN A 149 -14.48 12.16 -1.12
N GLN A 150 -15.18 12.21 0.00
CA GLN A 150 -16.55 12.73 0.10
C GLN A 150 -16.60 14.26 0.31
N GLY A 151 -15.44 14.90 0.38
CA GLY A 151 -15.28 16.33 0.56
C GLY A 151 -13.82 16.67 0.80
N THR A 152 -13.54 17.89 1.24
CA THR A 152 -12.20 18.33 1.61
C THR A 152 -11.71 17.55 2.84
N ASN A 153 -10.52 16.96 2.72
CA ASN A 153 -9.88 16.21 3.80
C ASN A 153 -8.36 16.23 3.71
N CYS A 154 -7.73 15.76 4.77
CA CYS A 154 -6.30 15.57 4.86
C CYS A 154 -6.02 14.17 5.40
N ALA A 155 -5.21 13.40 4.67
CA ALA A 155 -4.78 12.06 5.08
C ALA A 155 -3.28 11.88 4.81
N GLU A 156 -2.69 10.89 5.43
CA GLU A 156 -1.28 10.55 5.30
C GLU A 156 -1.14 9.05 5.07
N ALA A 157 -0.21 8.61 4.22
CA ALA A 157 -0.01 7.20 3.96
C ALA A 157 1.45 6.84 3.76
N VAL A 158 1.79 5.59 4.12
CA VAL A 158 3.13 5.04 4.00
C VAL A 158 3.03 3.51 3.85
N ASN A 159 4.09 2.88 3.31
CA ASN A 159 4.20 1.43 3.26
C ASN A 159 5.06 0.88 4.39
N PHE A 160 4.87 -0.40 4.70
CA PHE A 160 5.66 -1.13 5.67
C PHE A 160 5.73 -2.62 5.27
N ALA A 161 6.67 -3.36 5.84
CA ALA A 161 6.89 -4.75 5.45
C ALA A 161 7.20 -5.63 6.66
N PRO A 162 6.20 -6.22 7.34
CA PRO A 162 6.43 -7.28 8.31
C PRO A 162 7.09 -8.51 7.65
N PRO A 163 7.70 -9.44 8.41
CA PRO A 163 8.41 -10.59 7.84
C PRO A 163 7.57 -11.48 6.91
N ASP A 164 6.27 -11.59 7.15
CA ASP A 164 5.33 -12.35 6.32
C ASP A 164 5.09 -11.73 4.93
N TRP A 165 5.51 -10.48 4.72
CA TRP A 165 5.52 -9.85 3.40
C TRP A 165 6.56 -10.46 2.44
N LEU A 166 7.63 -11.05 2.92
CA LEU A 166 8.78 -11.44 2.09
C LEU A 166 8.43 -12.31 0.87
N PRO A 167 7.56 -13.33 0.96
CA PRO A 167 7.09 -14.10 -0.20
C PRO A 167 6.34 -13.25 -1.23
N TRP A 168 5.58 -12.25 -0.77
CA TRP A 168 4.83 -11.34 -1.64
C TRP A 168 5.75 -10.41 -2.42
N GLY A 169 6.81 -9.90 -1.77
CA GLY A 169 7.85 -9.13 -2.45
C GLY A 169 8.50 -9.92 -3.58
N ASN A 170 8.76 -11.22 -3.38
CA ASN A 170 9.25 -12.11 -4.44
C ASN A 170 8.23 -12.27 -5.58
N ALA A 171 6.96 -12.50 -5.27
CA ALA A 171 5.90 -12.61 -6.28
C ALA A 171 5.76 -11.33 -7.11
N ALA A 172 5.92 -10.16 -6.48
CA ALA A 172 5.91 -8.89 -7.18
C ALA A 172 7.06 -8.76 -8.21
N GLN A 173 8.26 -9.34 -7.92
CA GLN A 173 9.38 -9.33 -8.87
C GLN A 173 9.02 -10.06 -10.16
N GLU A 174 8.35 -11.21 -10.08
CA GLU A 174 7.92 -11.94 -11.27
C GLU A 174 6.93 -11.11 -12.11
N ARG A 175 6.04 -10.40 -11.46
CA ARG A 175 5.11 -9.49 -12.14
C ARG A 175 5.85 -8.33 -12.83
N TYR A 176 6.83 -7.72 -12.16
CA TYR A 176 7.64 -6.66 -12.77
C TYR A 176 8.42 -7.17 -13.99
N ARG A 177 8.97 -8.39 -13.95
CA ARG A 177 9.64 -9.02 -15.09
C ARG A 177 8.70 -9.19 -16.29
N LEU A 178 7.47 -9.70 -16.05
CA LEU A 178 6.47 -9.90 -17.09
C LEU A 178 6.12 -8.61 -17.82
N HIS A 179 6.05 -7.50 -17.08
CA HIS A 179 5.70 -6.18 -17.62
C HIS A 179 6.91 -5.30 -17.93
N ARG A 180 8.14 -5.82 -17.82
CA ARG A 180 9.40 -5.08 -18.00
C ARG A 180 9.45 -3.78 -17.19
N ARG A 181 8.88 -3.79 -15.99
CA ARG A 181 8.82 -2.65 -15.09
C ARG A 181 10.00 -2.65 -14.15
N THR A 182 10.63 -1.48 -13.97
CA THR A 182 11.69 -1.30 -12.99
C THR A 182 11.12 -1.33 -11.58
N PRO A 183 11.60 -2.20 -10.68
CA PRO A 183 11.21 -2.19 -9.28
C PRO A 183 11.64 -0.89 -8.59
N VAL A 184 10.90 -0.46 -7.56
CA VAL A 184 11.22 0.73 -6.76
C VAL A 184 12.50 0.55 -5.95
N PHE A 185 12.77 -0.70 -5.53
CA PHE A 185 14.04 -1.11 -4.91
C PHE A 185 14.40 -2.54 -5.30
N SER A 186 15.64 -2.95 -5.05
CA SER A 186 16.09 -4.32 -5.31
C SER A 186 15.64 -5.26 -4.19
N HIS A 187 14.64 -6.10 -4.46
CA HIS A 187 14.21 -7.17 -3.54
C HIS A 187 15.38 -8.14 -3.23
N ALA A 188 16.16 -8.50 -4.23
CA ALA A 188 17.32 -9.38 -4.05
C ALA A 188 18.37 -8.77 -3.11
N ALA A 189 18.64 -7.47 -3.23
CA ALA A 189 19.55 -6.79 -2.32
C ALA A 189 19.03 -6.79 -0.87
N LEU A 190 17.72 -6.58 -0.69
CA LEU A 190 17.10 -6.66 0.63
C LEU A 190 17.22 -8.08 1.22
N VAL A 191 16.92 -9.12 0.45
CA VAL A 191 17.05 -10.52 0.90
C VAL A 191 18.48 -10.85 1.29
N LEU A 192 19.46 -10.41 0.51
CA LEU A 192 20.88 -10.61 0.83
C LEU A 192 21.31 -9.88 2.12
N ALA A 193 20.81 -8.65 2.34
CA ALA A 193 21.06 -7.91 3.57
C ALA A 193 20.48 -8.65 4.78
N LEU A 194 19.25 -9.16 4.67
CA LEU A 194 18.59 -9.94 5.72
C LEU A 194 19.35 -11.26 6.00
N ALA A 195 19.79 -11.98 4.95
CA ALA A 195 20.56 -13.22 5.09
C ALA A 195 21.88 -12.99 5.85
N ARG A 196 22.61 -11.91 5.53
CA ARG A 196 23.82 -11.53 6.26
C ARG A 196 23.57 -11.31 7.74
N LEU A 197 22.50 -10.56 8.08
CA LEU A 197 22.13 -10.31 9.47
C LEU A 197 21.82 -11.59 10.25
N VAL A 198 21.19 -12.57 9.60
CA VAL A 198 20.89 -13.88 10.23
C VAL A 198 22.18 -14.64 10.46
N CYS A 199 23.10 -14.70 9.48
CA CYS A 199 24.40 -15.39 9.63
C CYS A 199 25.26 -14.76 10.74
N GLU A 200 25.31 -13.44 10.83
CA GLU A 200 26.07 -12.73 11.86
C GLU A 200 25.54 -13.00 13.28
N ARG A 201 24.21 -13.15 13.42
CA ARG A 201 23.58 -13.44 14.72
C ARG A 201 23.55 -14.91 15.10
N GLY A 202 23.68 -15.81 14.13
CA GLY A 202 23.68 -17.27 14.36
C GLY A 202 25.05 -17.87 14.59
N GLY A 203 26.15 -17.06 14.49
CA GLY A 203 27.54 -17.49 14.68
C GLY A 203 28.12 -17.16 16.09
N GLY A 204 27.26 -16.77 17.05
CA GLY A 204 27.65 -16.49 18.44
C GLY A 204 27.17 -17.51 19.43
#